data_f59a2a7199d24634965808120a80f893
#
_entry.id   f59a2a7199d24634965808120a80f893
#
_cell.length_a   1.000
_cell.length_b   1.000
_cell.length_c   1.000
_cell.angle_alpha   90.00
_cell.angle_beta   90.00
_cell.angle_gamma   90.00
#
_symmetry.space_group_name_H-M   'P 1'
#
loop_
_entity.id
_entity.type
_entity.pdbx_description
1 polymer ?
#
loop_
_entity_poly.entity_id
_entity_poly.type
_entity_poly.pdbx_seq_one_letter_code
_entity_poly.pdbx_strand_id
1 'polypeptide(L)'
;MNSQGKTRPKVVLMLLTNAYDPDPRVRQEALALIGMGCRVRLLAWDRDLKAPATALMEGVEVERVYLSSAHGRGTTQIFFYAWLYLKMLWRGLRTPFDVVHCHDLDTLPLGFILGKLKRKPIVYDAHESFPDMLEGNIHPAVQRGLSLLENFFIRRIDLLITVGEKLRRHFAERGARHSVVVGNWKRLGDFSRTGEQNRQVRRQLGIPDHALTVVCITQLLRDRKIEELVQAAEESPDVYVILGGKGVMEDFVVRAVAANPRIAFVGFVSGKQIADYTCAADVVYYGFDPGNPNARFSAPNKLYEALAAGRPLITGAFGEIADVVRKAACGIVLPKYSTEEIRQALARLRDPKTRGEMASNAARLGRASMNWEKGEQVLYREYSALLPGAIMTHGPGTQTVVGA
;
A
#
# COMPACT_ATOMS: atom_id res chain seq x y z
N MET A 1 -24.03 -41.62 13.13
CA MET A 1 -23.10 -41.24 12.04
C MET A 1 -23.54 -39.89 11.53
N ASN A 2 -22.94 -38.82 12.08
CA ASN A 2 -23.24 -37.45 11.68
C ASN A 2 -22.45 -37.14 10.41
N SER A 3 -23.09 -37.12 9.27
CA SER A 3 -22.56 -36.51 8.06
C SER A 3 -22.59 -34.98 8.27
N GLN A 4 -21.53 -34.44 8.87
CA GLN A 4 -21.25 -33.01 8.74
C GLN A 4 -21.03 -32.74 7.25
N GLY A 5 -22.06 -32.24 6.59
CA GLY A 5 -21.97 -31.82 5.19
C GLY A 5 -20.81 -30.83 5.03
N LYS A 6 -19.75 -31.23 4.33
CA LYS A 6 -18.62 -30.34 3.97
C LYS A 6 -19.22 -29.20 3.16
N THR A 7 -19.49 -28.07 3.82
CA THR A 7 -19.87 -26.85 3.11
C THR A 7 -18.75 -26.49 2.16
N ARG A 8 -19.08 -26.28 0.89
CA ARG A 8 -18.06 -25.87 -0.12
C ARG A 8 -17.39 -24.57 0.30
N PRO A 9 -16.09 -24.42 0.06
CA PRO A 9 -15.41 -23.15 0.27
C PRO A 9 -16.11 -22.01 -0.48
N LYS A 10 -16.31 -20.87 0.19
CA LYS A 10 -16.83 -19.66 -0.46
C LYS A 10 -15.81 -19.12 -1.44
N VAL A 11 -16.27 -18.59 -2.56
CA VAL A 11 -15.43 -18.06 -3.63
C VAL A 11 -15.50 -16.55 -3.65
N VAL A 12 -14.36 -15.90 -3.50
CA VAL A 12 -14.20 -14.46 -3.69
C VAL A 12 -13.62 -14.21 -5.07
N LEU A 13 -14.32 -13.44 -5.91
CA LEU A 13 -13.82 -12.97 -7.20
C LEU A 13 -13.19 -11.58 -6.99
N MET A 14 -11.89 -11.48 -7.08
CA MET A 14 -11.16 -10.21 -7.09
C MET A 14 -11.01 -9.69 -8.51
N LEU A 15 -11.20 -8.39 -8.72
CA LEU A 15 -11.04 -7.71 -10.01
C LEU A 15 -9.89 -6.71 -9.92
N LEU A 16 -8.98 -6.74 -10.90
CA LEU A 16 -7.75 -5.93 -10.89
C LEU A 16 -7.39 -5.49 -12.30
N THR A 17 -6.94 -4.23 -12.46
CA THR A 17 -6.52 -3.66 -13.76
C THR A 17 -5.00 -3.62 -13.95
N ASN A 18 -4.27 -4.44 -13.22
CA ASN A 18 -2.86 -4.76 -13.49
C ASN A 18 -2.66 -6.28 -13.62
N ALA A 19 -1.48 -6.71 -14.05
CA ALA A 19 -1.19 -8.13 -14.33
C ALA A 19 -1.07 -9.01 -13.08
N TYR A 20 -1.18 -8.45 -11.87
CA TYR A 20 -0.88 -9.15 -10.61
C TYR A 20 0.50 -9.81 -10.64
N ASP A 21 1.56 -8.99 -10.59
CA ASP A 21 2.97 -9.40 -10.52
C ASP A 21 3.60 -9.07 -9.15
N PRO A 22 3.39 -9.88 -8.06
CA PRO A 22 2.14 -9.72 -7.34
C PRO A 22 2.00 -8.30 -6.78
N ASP A 23 0.83 -7.72 -6.87
CA ASP A 23 0.48 -6.47 -6.17
C ASP A 23 0.49 -6.73 -4.66
N PRO A 24 1.33 -6.04 -3.86
CA PRO A 24 1.52 -6.39 -2.45
C PRO A 24 0.25 -6.29 -1.61
N ARG A 25 -0.63 -5.31 -1.89
CA ARG A 25 -1.87 -5.14 -1.15
C ARG A 25 -2.87 -6.22 -1.52
N VAL A 26 -3.14 -6.39 -2.81
CA VAL A 26 -4.05 -7.42 -3.31
C VAL A 26 -3.61 -8.81 -2.86
N ARG A 27 -2.29 -9.07 -2.89
CA ARG A 27 -1.71 -10.32 -2.39
C ARG A 27 -2.00 -10.55 -0.90
N GLN A 28 -1.78 -9.54 -0.06
CA GLN A 28 -2.02 -9.66 1.38
C GLN A 28 -3.50 -9.95 1.68
N GLU A 29 -4.42 -9.27 1.01
CA GLU A 29 -5.86 -9.49 1.17
C GLU A 29 -6.29 -10.86 0.65
N ALA A 30 -5.79 -11.27 -0.52
CA ALA A 30 -6.07 -12.59 -1.06
C ALA A 30 -5.60 -13.71 -0.11
N LEU A 31 -4.39 -13.59 0.43
CA LEU A 31 -3.84 -14.57 1.40
C LEU A 31 -4.64 -14.60 2.71
N ALA A 32 -5.09 -13.44 3.20
CA ALA A 32 -5.96 -13.36 4.37
C ALA A 32 -7.28 -14.13 4.12
N LEU A 33 -7.91 -13.92 2.96
CA LEU A 33 -9.15 -14.61 2.58
C LEU A 33 -8.94 -16.11 2.39
N ILE A 34 -7.81 -16.53 1.84
CA ILE A 34 -7.43 -17.96 1.76
C ILE A 34 -7.26 -18.53 3.15
N GLY A 35 -6.56 -17.82 4.05
CA GLY A 35 -6.42 -18.20 5.46
C GLY A 35 -7.75 -18.36 6.21
N MET A 36 -8.78 -17.65 5.77
CA MET A 36 -10.16 -17.79 6.25
C MET A 36 -10.91 -18.99 5.64
N GLY A 37 -10.29 -19.77 4.76
CA GLY A 37 -10.93 -20.90 4.07
C GLY A 37 -11.70 -20.54 2.82
N CYS A 38 -11.58 -19.33 2.29
CA CYS A 38 -12.12 -18.93 1.00
C CYS A 38 -11.23 -19.42 -0.15
N ARG A 39 -11.84 -19.68 -1.30
CA ARG A 39 -11.11 -19.74 -2.57
C ARG A 39 -11.07 -18.35 -3.17
N VAL A 40 -9.90 -17.90 -3.58
CA VAL A 40 -9.74 -16.59 -4.24
C VAL A 40 -9.47 -16.81 -5.71
N ARG A 41 -10.32 -16.22 -6.54
CA ARG A 41 -10.14 -16.11 -7.99
C ARG A 41 -9.89 -14.66 -8.33
N LEU A 42 -8.81 -14.40 -9.03
CA LEU A 42 -8.42 -13.06 -9.41
C LEU A 42 -8.51 -12.93 -10.94
N LEU A 43 -9.38 -12.04 -11.40
CA LEU A 43 -9.49 -11.66 -12.81
C LEU A 43 -8.70 -10.36 -13.02
N ALA A 44 -7.57 -10.48 -13.68
CA ALA A 44 -6.57 -9.42 -13.86
C ALA A 44 -6.51 -8.94 -15.31
N TRP A 45 -6.05 -7.72 -15.55
CA TRP A 45 -5.72 -7.22 -16.87
C TRP A 45 -4.21 -7.19 -17.09
N ASP A 46 -3.71 -8.02 -18.01
CA ASP A 46 -2.32 -7.93 -18.46
C ASP A 46 -2.24 -7.07 -19.74
N ARG A 47 -1.79 -5.82 -19.53
CA ARG A 47 -1.59 -4.83 -20.58
C ARG A 47 -0.39 -5.14 -21.46
N ASP A 48 0.65 -5.68 -20.85
CA ASP A 48 1.95 -5.91 -21.49
C ASP A 48 2.04 -7.28 -22.18
N LEU A 49 1.07 -8.15 -21.94
CA LEU A 49 0.99 -9.52 -22.48
C LEU A 49 2.20 -10.39 -22.09
N LYS A 50 2.78 -10.17 -20.92
CA LYS A 50 4.02 -10.83 -20.48
C LYS A 50 3.79 -12.02 -19.56
N ALA A 51 2.74 -11.97 -18.76
CA ALA A 51 2.46 -13.01 -17.78
C ALA A 51 1.59 -14.13 -18.38
N PRO A 52 1.64 -15.39 -17.88
CA PRO A 52 0.76 -16.47 -18.35
C PRO A 52 -0.74 -16.13 -18.21
N ALA A 53 -1.58 -16.61 -19.15
CA ALA A 53 -3.03 -16.35 -19.13
C ALA A 53 -3.71 -16.85 -17.85
N THR A 54 -3.22 -17.95 -17.30
CA THR A 54 -3.68 -18.51 -16.03
C THR A 54 -2.47 -18.89 -15.19
N ALA A 55 -2.59 -18.70 -13.87
CA ALA A 55 -1.56 -19.09 -12.90
C ALA A 55 -2.21 -19.44 -11.56
N LEU A 56 -1.56 -20.33 -10.81
CA LEU A 56 -1.84 -20.53 -9.39
C LEU A 56 -0.68 -19.92 -8.61
N MET A 57 -0.94 -18.82 -7.90
CA MET A 57 0.08 -18.07 -7.16
C MET A 57 -0.29 -18.06 -5.69
N GLU A 58 0.47 -18.77 -4.85
CA GLU A 58 0.23 -18.86 -3.39
C GLU A 58 -1.22 -19.23 -3.02
N GLY A 59 -1.88 -20.06 -3.84
CA GLY A 59 -3.27 -20.48 -3.66
C GLY A 59 -4.31 -19.55 -4.32
N VAL A 60 -3.90 -18.42 -4.91
CA VAL A 60 -4.75 -17.53 -5.70
C VAL A 60 -4.85 -18.06 -7.13
N GLU A 61 -6.08 -18.33 -7.58
CA GLU A 61 -6.37 -18.70 -8.98
C GLU A 61 -6.42 -17.43 -9.85
N VAL A 62 -5.34 -17.14 -10.57
CA VAL A 62 -5.22 -15.93 -11.39
C VAL A 62 -5.62 -16.24 -12.84
N GLU A 63 -6.54 -15.45 -13.37
CA GLU A 63 -6.91 -15.46 -14.81
C GLU A 63 -6.65 -14.07 -15.39
N ARG A 64 -5.86 -13.99 -16.47
CA ARG A 64 -5.48 -12.71 -17.09
C ARG A 64 -6.22 -12.49 -18.41
N VAL A 65 -6.77 -11.31 -18.55
CA VAL A 65 -7.34 -10.80 -19.78
C VAL A 65 -6.25 -10.06 -20.53
N TYR A 66 -5.89 -10.54 -21.70
CA TYR A 66 -4.93 -9.89 -22.55
C TYR A 66 -5.59 -8.83 -23.42
N LEU A 67 -5.10 -7.62 -23.28
CA LEU A 67 -5.44 -6.52 -24.16
C LEU A 67 -4.31 -5.49 -24.12
N SER A 68 -3.48 -5.45 -25.17
CA SER A 68 -2.38 -4.48 -25.26
C SER A 68 -2.92 -3.07 -25.43
N SER A 69 -2.47 -2.16 -24.61
CA SER A 69 -2.82 -0.74 -24.67
C SER A 69 -1.59 0.10 -24.37
N ALA A 70 -1.16 0.94 -25.34
CA ALA A 70 -0.11 1.92 -25.09
C ALA A 70 -0.64 3.07 -24.23
N HIS A 71 0.20 3.57 -23.32
CA HIS A 71 -0.12 4.74 -22.51
C HIS A 71 -0.28 6.00 -23.39
N GLY A 72 -1.24 6.87 -23.08
CA GLY A 72 -1.32 8.20 -23.70
C GLY A 72 -2.05 8.32 -25.06
N ARG A 73 -2.86 7.33 -25.46
CA ARG A 73 -3.59 7.34 -26.75
C ARG A 73 -4.90 8.17 -26.77
N GLY A 74 -5.11 9.10 -25.84
CA GLY A 74 -6.27 10.03 -25.87
C GLY A 74 -7.62 9.32 -25.97
N THR A 75 -8.53 9.82 -26.82
CA THR A 75 -9.92 9.31 -26.96
C THR A 75 -10.04 7.87 -27.44
N THR A 76 -9.05 7.32 -28.16
CA THR A 76 -9.07 5.91 -28.59
C THR A 76 -8.97 4.94 -27.42
N GLN A 77 -8.45 5.38 -26.29
CA GLN A 77 -8.34 4.58 -25.06
C GLN A 77 -9.72 4.19 -24.49
N ILE A 78 -10.77 4.98 -24.75
CA ILE A 78 -12.16 4.68 -24.34
C ILE A 78 -12.66 3.37 -24.97
N PHE A 79 -12.40 3.15 -26.26
CA PHE A 79 -12.79 1.91 -26.93
C PHE A 79 -12.05 0.69 -26.40
N PHE A 80 -10.76 0.87 -26.01
CA PHE A 80 -9.99 -0.21 -25.40
C PHE A 80 -10.56 -0.58 -24.02
N TYR A 81 -10.90 0.39 -23.20
CA TYR A 81 -11.55 0.11 -21.92
C TYR A 81 -12.90 -0.58 -22.11
N ALA A 82 -13.74 -0.12 -23.04
CA ALA A 82 -15.02 -0.76 -23.33
C ALA A 82 -14.83 -2.24 -23.71
N TRP A 83 -13.85 -2.54 -24.57
CA TRP A 83 -13.54 -3.91 -24.97
C TRP A 83 -12.97 -4.76 -23.84
N LEU A 84 -12.09 -4.18 -23.00
CA LEU A 84 -11.58 -4.81 -21.79
C LEU A 84 -12.73 -5.19 -20.86
N TYR A 85 -13.63 -4.22 -20.59
CA TYR A 85 -14.79 -4.45 -19.72
C TYR A 85 -15.71 -5.55 -20.26
N LEU A 86 -15.94 -5.61 -21.55
CA LEU A 86 -16.75 -6.68 -22.17
C LEU A 86 -16.09 -8.06 -21.99
N LYS A 87 -14.79 -8.15 -22.20
CA LYS A 87 -14.04 -9.41 -21.98
C LYS A 87 -14.06 -9.83 -20.52
N MET A 88 -13.80 -8.89 -19.59
CA MET A 88 -13.81 -9.17 -18.15
C MET A 88 -15.24 -9.51 -17.67
N LEU A 89 -16.27 -8.81 -18.17
CA LEU A 89 -17.68 -9.07 -17.84
C LEU A 89 -18.05 -10.49 -18.27
N TRP A 90 -17.73 -10.88 -19.51
CA TRP A 90 -18.04 -12.21 -20.02
C TRP A 90 -17.37 -13.32 -19.18
N ARG A 91 -16.11 -13.14 -18.77
CA ARG A 91 -15.41 -14.08 -17.90
C ARG A 91 -15.99 -14.08 -16.49
N GLY A 92 -16.25 -12.92 -15.92
CA GLY A 92 -16.86 -12.78 -14.60
C GLY A 92 -18.26 -13.41 -14.52
N LEU A 93 -19.06 -13.30 -15.59
CA LEU A 93 -20.36 -13.97 -15.67
C LEU A 93 -20.26 -15.51 -15.68
N ARG A 94 -19.18 -16.05 -16.27
CA ARG A 94 -18.92 -17.51 -16.28
C ARG A 94 -18.23 -18.02 -15.03
N THR A 95 -17.62 -17.15 -14.25
CA THR A 95 -16.95 -17.52 -13.02
C THR A 95 -17.96 -17.61 -11.88
N PRO A 96 -18.13 -18.75 -11.20
CA PRO A 96 -18.92 -18.82 -10.00
C PRO A 96 -18.19 -18.10 -8.86
N PHE A 97 -18.92 -17.24 -8.14
CA PHE A 97 -18.43 -16.55 -6.94
C PHE A 97 -19.55 -16.30 -5.93
N ASP A 98 -19.18 -16.06 -4.69
CA ASP A 98 -20.08 -15.72 -3.59
C ASP A 98 -19.97 -14.24 -3.17
N VAL A 99 -18.83 -13.59 -3.45
CA VAL A 99 -18.56 -12.14 -3.27
C VAL A 99 -17.72 -11.66 -4.44
N VAL A 100 -17.97 -10.44 -4.93
CA VAL A 100 -17.06 -9.73 -5.85
C VAL A 100 -16.33 -8.64 -5.11
N HIS A 101 -15.00 -8.60 -5.22
CA HIS A 101 -14.11 -7.63 -4.59
C HIS A 101 -13.40 -6.81 -5.67
N CYS A 102 -13.67 -5.53 -5.71
CA CYS A 102 -13.17 -4.58 -6.71
C CYS A 102 -12.00 -3.80 -6.12
N HIS A 103 -10.83 -3.88 -6.73
CA HIS A 103 -9.71 -3.02 -6.41
C HIS A 103 -9.74 -1.79 -7.31
N ASP A 104 -9.79 -0.63 -6.69
CA ASP A 104 -9.89 0.70 -7.29
C ASP A 104 -11.16 0.97 -8.12
N LEU A 105 -11.39 2.26 -8.44
CA LEU A 105 -12.61 2.73 -9.11
C LEU A 105 -12.77 2.12 -10.51
N ASP A 106 -11.69 1.83 -11.18
CA ASP A 106 -11.70 1.29 -12.54
C ASP A 106 -12.24 -0.15 -12.63
N THR A 107 -12.26 -0.91 -11.54
CA THR A 107 -12.91 -2.23 -11.49
C THR A 107 -14.33 -2.18 -10.94
N LEU A 108 -14.68 -1.12 -10.22
CA LEU A 108 -15.94 -1.01 -9.48
C LEU A 108 -17.20 -1.09 -10.36
N PRO A 109 -17.29 -0.41 -11.54
CA PRO A 109 -18.46 -0.54 -12.41
C PRO A 109 -18.70 -1.98 -12.86
N LEU A 110 -17.62 -2.69 -13.20
CA LEU A 110 -17.68 -4.10 -13.60
C LEU A 110 -18.16 -4.99 -12.47
N GLY A 111 -17.56 -4.84 -11.29
CA GLY A 111 -17.95 -5.60 -10.11
C GLY A 111 -19.39 -5.30 -9.67
N PHE A 112 -19.83 -4.05 -9.81
CA PHE A 112 -21.21 -3.67 -9.54
C PHE A 112 -22.21 -4.39 -10.46
N ILE A 113 -21.95 -4.45 -11.77
CA ILE A 113 -22.77 -5.17 -12.73
C ILE A 113 -22.80 -6.67 -12.38
N LEU A 114 -21.65 -7.28 -12.14
CA LEU A 114 -21.54 -8.71 -11.79
C LEU A 114 -22.27 -9.04 -10.49
N GLY A 115 -22.08 -8.24 -9.45
CA GLY A 115 -22.71 -8.43 -8.15
C GLY A 115 -24.24 -8.32 -8.23
N LYS A 116 -24.74 -7.29 -8.93
CA LYS A 116 -26.20 -7.10 -9.09
C LYS A 116 -26.85 -8.19 -9.93
N LEU A 117 -26.23 -8.59 -11.06
CA LEU A 117 -26.75 -9.65 -11.92
C LEU A 117 -26.78 -11.02 -11.20
N LYS A 118 -25.77 -11.32 -10.41
CA LYS A 118 -25.69 -12.58 -9.67
C LYS A 118 -26.26 -12.51 -8.24
N ARG A 119 -26.75 -11.34 -7.81
CA ARG A 119 -27.28 -11.09 -6.46
C ARG A 119 -26.25 -11.47 -5.39
N LYS A 120 -25.00 -11.03 -5.57
CA LYS A 120 -23.89 -11.28 -4.67
C LYS A 120 -23.38 -9.98 -4.05
N PRO A 121 -22.87 -10.01 -2.82
CA PRO A 121 -22.26 -8.85 -2.17
C PRO A 121 -21.11 -8.26 -3.00
N ILE A 122 -20.97 -6.94 -2.90
CA ILE A 122 -19.98 -6.13 -3.63
C ILE A 122 -19.10 -5.44 -2.60
N VAL A 123 -17.81 -5.72 -2.67
CA VAL A 123 -16.77 -5.05 -1.90
C VAL A 123 -15.99 -4.11 -2.82
N TYR A 124 -15.74 -2.90 -2.36
CA TYR A 124 -14.87 -1.93 -3.03
C TYR A 124 -13.68 -1.61 -2.12
N ASP A 125 -12.48 -1.94 -2.55
CA ASP A 125 -11.22 -1.55 -1.90
C ASP A 125 -10.66 -0.34 -2.62
N ALA A 126 -10.81 0.84 -2.00
CA ALA A 126 -10.36 2.12 -2.52
C ALA A 126 -8.96 2.44 -1.97
N HIS A 127 -7.96 2.39 -2.84
CA HIS A 127 -6.58 2.74 -2.48
C HIS A 127 -6.38 4.26 -2.41
N GLU A 128 -7.20 5.01 -3.15
CA GLU A 128 -7.17 6.47 -3.23
C GLU A 128 -8.56 6.99 -3.65
N SER A 129 -8.76 8.31 -3.60
CA SER A 129 -9.89 8.94 -4.28
C SER A 129 -9.50 9.23 -5.71
N PHE A 130 -9.84 8.33 -6.64
CA PHE A 130 -9.44 8.42 -8.04
C PHE A 130 -9.83 9.74 -8.71
N PRO A 131 -11.05 10.29 -8.52
CA PRO A 131 -11.41 11.61 -9.07
C PRO A 131 -10.54 12.75 -8.50
N ASP A 132 -10.22 12.71 -7.20
CA ASP A 132 -9.41 13.76 -6.56
C ASP A 132 -7.93 13.66 -6.99
N MET A 133 -7.42 12.46 -7.23
CA MET A 133 -6.07 12.24 -7.77
C MET A 133 -5.88 12.88 -9.15
N LEU A 134 -6.93 12.93 -9.96
CA LEU A 134 -6.90 13.52 -11.30
C LEU A 134 -7.11 15.04 -11.30
N GLU A 135 -7.30 15.67 -10.14
CA GLU A 135 -7.48 17.12 -10.03
C GLU A 135 -6.31 17.87 -10.71
N GLY A 136 -6.66 18.84 -11.54
CA GLY A 136 -5.69 19.61 -12.33
C GLY A 136 -5.15 18.90 -13.59
N ASN A 137 -5.33 17.59 -13.72
CA ASN A 137 -4.83 16.80 -14.86
C ASN A 137 -5.91 16.49 -15.92
N ILE A 138 -7.20 16.69 -15.58
CA ILE A 138 -8.34 16.46 -16.46
C ILE A 138 -9.31 17.64 -16.41
N HIS A 139 -10.18 17.73 -17.41
CA HIS A 139 -11.20 18.78 -17.44
C HIS A 139 -12.15 18.65 -16.21
N PRO A 140 -12.49 19.75 -15.50
CA PRO A 140 -13.30 19.71 -14.27
C PRO A 140 -14.66 19.04 -14.43
N ALA A 141 -15.29 19.13 -15.60
CA ALA A 141 -16.56 18.45 -15.88
C ALA A 141 -16.40 16.91 -15.89
N VAL A 142 -15.27 16.40 -16.41
CA VAL A 142 -14.95 14.97 -16.41
C VAL A 142 -14.69 14.49 -14.99
N GLN A 143 -13.89 15.24 -14.22
CA GLN A 143 -13.64 14.95 -12.80
C GLN A 143 -14.95 14.88 -12.01
N ARG A 144 -15.85 15.88 -12.21
CA ARG A 144 -17.18 15.89 -11.57
C ARG A 144 -18.00 14.67 -11.98
N GLY A 145 -17.99 14.30 -13.26
CA GLY A 145 -18.66 13.09 -13.76
C GLY A 145 -18.16 11.81 -13.09
N LEU A 146 -16.83 11.65 -12.95
CA LEU A 146 -16.21 10.52 -12.24
C LEU A 146 -16.61 10.52 -10.76
N SER A 147 -16.62 11.68 -10.10
CA SER A 147 -17.04 11.80 -8.70
C SER A 147 -18.51 11.42 -8.50
N LEU A 148 -19.40 11.83 -9.41
CA LEU A 148 -20.81 11.45 -9.37
C LEU A 148 -21.00 9.95 -9.59
N LEU A 149 -20.24 9.36 -10.51
CA LEU A 149 -20.25 7.93 -10.78
C LEU A 149 -19.78 7.14 -9.55
N GLU A 150 -18.67 7.55 -8.94
CA GLU A 150 -18.16 6.92 -7.72
C GLU A 150 -19.18 7.04 -6.57
N ASN A 151 -19.78 8.23 -6.38
CA ASN A 151 -20.85 8.46 -5.39
C ASN A 151 -22.08 7.57 -5.63
N PHE A 152 -22.42 7.31 -6.89
CA PHE A 152 -23.52 6.40 -7.22
C PHE A 152 -23.21 4.98 -6.72
N PHE A 153 -21.98 4.50 -6.92
CA PHE A 153 -21.60 3.14 -6.53
C PHE A 153 -21.44 3.00 -5.02
N ILE A 154 -20.68 3.89 -4.36
CA ILE A 154 -20.38 3.76 -2.91
C ILE A 154 -21.64 3.78 -2.03
N ARG A 155 -22.74 4.35 -2.51
CA ARG A 155 -24.04 4.31 -1.82
C ARG A 155 -24.79 2.99 -1.97
N ARG A 156 -24.33 2.09 -2.85
CA ARG A 156 -25.06 0.86 -3.28
C ARG A 156 -24.27 -0.42 -3.18
N ILE A 157 -23.02 -0.35 -2.75
CA ILE A 157 -22.18 -1.49 -2.42
C ILE A 157 -22.40 -1.94 -0.98
N ASP A 158 -21.94 -3.13 -0.65
CA ASP A 158 -22.14 -3.75 0.66
C ASP A 158 -21.01 -3.41 1.64
N LEU A 159 -19.78 -3.26 1.16
CA LEU A 159 -18.61 -2.90 1.96
C LEU A 159 -17.65 -2.02 1.17
N LEU A 160 -17.20 -0.93 1.78
CA LEU A 160 -16.09 -0.11 1.33
C LEU A 160 -14.88 -0.33 2.26
N ILE A 161 -13.75 -0.70 1.70
CA ILE A 161 -12.46 -0.77 2.38
C ILE A 161 -11.63 0.45 1.93
N THR A 162 -10.91 1.09 2.84
CA THR A 162 -10.02 2.21 2.53
C THR A 162 -8.66 2.04 3.20
N VAL A 163 -7.64 2.69 2.63
CA VAL A 163 -6.26 2.61 3.14
C VAL A 163 -6.01 3.44 4.39
N GLY A 164 -6.93 4.35 4.75
CA GLY A 164 -6.78 5.24 5.88
C GLY A 164 -8.07 5.91 6.33
N GLU A 165 -8.04 6.46 7.53
CA GLU A 165 -9.22 7.07 8.17
C GLU A 165 -9.67 8.36 7.46
N LYS A 166 -8.72 9.13 6.92
CA LYS A 166 -9.04 10.35 6.17
C LYS A 166 -9.85 10.04 4.92
N LEU A 167 -9.43 9.02 4.17
CA LEU A 167 -10.14 8.56 2.98
C LEU A 167 -11.49 7.94 3.36
N ARG A 168 -11.56 7.18 4.45
CA ARG A 168 -12.82 6.60 4.94
C ARG A 168 -13.85 7.69 5.26
N ARG A 169 -13.44 8.75 5.97
CA ARG A 169 -14.32 9.91 6.29
C ARG A 169 -14.78 10.61 5.02
N HIS A 170 -13.88 10.85 4.09
CA HIS A 170 -14.21 11.44 2.79
C HIS A 170 -15.33 10.68 2.06
N PHE A 171 -15.23 9.34 2.01
CA PHE A 171 -16.27 8.51 1.41
C PHE A 171 -17.56 8.45 2.26
N ALA A 172 -17.47 8.46 3.58
CA ALA A 172 -18.64 8.50 4.45
C ALA A 172 -19.45 9.78 4.25
N GLU A 173 -18.81 10.95 4.13
CA GLU A 173 -19.43 12.24 3.82
C GLU A 173 -20.10 12.22 2.44
N ARG A 174 -19.58 11.44 1.50
CA ARG A 174 -20.14 11.24 0.15
C ARG A 174 -21.24 10.18 0.10
N GLY A 175 -21.55 9.54 1.24
CA GLY A 175 -22.68 8.64 1.43
C GLY A 175 -22.37 7.16 1.38
N ALA A 176 -21.12 6.75 1.59
CA ALA A 176 -20.78 5.33 1.82
C ALA A 176 -21.46 4.85 3.12
N ARG A 177 -22.25 3.76 3.02
CA ARG A 177 -23.08 3.27 4.13
C ARG A 177 -22.31 2.46 5.14
N HIS A 178 -21.42 1.61 4.67
CA HIS A 178 -20.58 0.74 5.49
C HIS A 178 -19.15 0.82 4.98
N SER A 179 -18.23 1.29 5.82
CA SER A 179 -16.85 1.48 5.45
C SER A 179 -15.90 1.15 6.59
N VAL A 180 -14.79 0.50 6.27
CA VAL A 180 -13.74 0.12 7.22
C VAL A 180 -12.37 0.53 6.70
N VAL A 181 -11.39 0.59 7.61
CA VAL A 181 -10.00 0.84 7.27
C VAL A 181 -9.23 -0.47 7.32
N VAL A 182 -8.60 -0.84 6.21
CA VAL A 182 -7.52 -1.82 6.12
C VAL A 182 -6.36 -1.10 5.43
N GLY A 183 -5.44 -0.58 6.24
CA GLY A 183 -4.32 0.23 5.74
C GLY A 183 -3.28 -0.62 5.00
N ASN A 184 -2.30 0.05 4.39
CA ASN A 184 -1.12 -0.60 3.82
C ASN A 184 -0.20 -1.15 4.94
N TRP A 185 -0.84 -1.69 5.96
CA TRP A 185 -0.20 -2.17 7.20
C TRP A 185 0.78 -3.30 6.91
N LYS A 186 1.80 -3.40 7.75
CA LYS A 186 2.84 -4.41 7.60
C LYS A 186 2.69 -5.48 8.68
N ARG A 187 3.02 -6.71 8.32
CA ARG A 187 3.16 -7.80 9.28
C ARG A 187 4.36 -7.53 10.17
N LEU A 188 4.16 -7.50 11.48
CA LEU A 188 5.22 -7.13 12.43
C LEU A 188 6.42 -8.07 12.36
N GLY A 189 6.18 -9.36 12.13
CA GLY A 189 7.24 -10.35 11.98
C GLY A 189 8.19 -10.06 10.81
N ASP A 190 7.69 -9.49 9.72
CA ASP A 190 8.50 -9.15 8.54
C ASP A 190 9.50 -8.02 8.83
N PHE A 191 9.23 -7.18 9.84
CA PHE A 191 10.06 -6.05 10.27
C PHE A 191 10.80 -6.32 11.59
N SER A 192 10.91 -7.57 12.01
CA SER A 192 11.69 -7.98 13.18
C SER A 192 13.11 -8.37 12.76
N ARG A 193 14.11 -7.64 13.25
CA ARG A 193 15.54 -7.92 13.01
C ARG A 193 16.31 -7.83 14.31
N THR A 194 17.30 -8.69 14.47
CA THR A 194 18.23 -8.59 15.60
C THR A 194 19.19 -7.43 15.44
N GLY A 195 19.77 -6.96 16.53
CA GLY A 195 20.81 -5.92 16.48
C GLY A 195 21.99 -6.31 15.59
N GLU A 196 22.37 -7.60 15.56
CA GLU A 196 23.45 -8.07 14.70
C GLU A 196 23.10 -8.03 13.22
N GLN A 197 21.88 -8.41 12.85
CA GLN A 197 21.40 -8.27 11.45
C GLN A 197 21.44 -6.82 10.99
N ASN A 198 21.01 -5.89 11.84
CA ASN A 198 21.07 -4.46 11.53
C ASN A 198 22.51 -3.96 11.36
N ARG A 199 23.43 -4.36 12.26
CA ARG A 199 24.86 -4.03 12.13
C ARG A 199 25.48 -4.63 10.86
N GLN A 200 25.10 -5.84 10.49
CA GLN A 200 25.57 -6.45 9.24
C GLN A 200 25.18 -5.63 8.02
N VAL A 201 23.93 -5.18 7.93
CA VAL A 201 23.49 -4.31 6.82
C VAL A 201 24.27 -2.99 6.80
N ARG A 202 24.48 -2.36 7.97
CA ARG A 202 25.30 -1.14 8.08
C ARG A 202 26.74 -1.37 7.61
N ARG A 203 27.40 -2.44 8.06
CA ARG A 203 28.76 -2.77 7.63
C ARG A 203 28.88 -2.98 6.11
N GLN A 204 27.90 -3.66 5.50
CA GLN A 204 27.85 -3.85 4.04
C GLN A 204 27.75 -2.54 3.26
N LEU A 205 27.15 -1.52 3.85
CA LEU A 205 26.98 -0.19 3.28
C LEU A 205 28.08 0.80 3.73
N GLY A 206 29.06 0.37 4.51
CA GLY A 206 30.13 1.24 5.04
C GLY A 206 29.64 2.25 6.07
N ILE A 207 28.51 1.98 6.74
CA ILE A 207 27.90 2.89 7.72
C ILE A 207 28.44 2.55 9.13
N PRO A 208 29.09 3.52 9.82
CA PRO A 208 29.55 3.32 11.20
C PRO A 208 28.39 3.09 12.19
N ASP A 209 28.63 2.29 13.23
CA ASP A 209 27.59 1.97 14.23
C ASP A 209 27.05 3.21 14.98
N HIS A 210 27.88 4.23 15.19
CA HIS A 210 27.52 5.47 15.88
C HIS A 210 26.79 6.51 15.00
N ALA A 211 26.80 6.30 13.66
CA ALA A 211 26.22 7.26 12.72
C ALA A 211 24.69 7.27 12.79
N LEU A 212 24.08 8.47 12.69
CA LEU A 212 22.63 8.58 12.48
C LEU A 212 22.31 8.16 11.05
N THR A 213 21.58 7.06 10.89
CA THR A 213 21.25 6.48 9.59
C THR A 213 19.81 6.78 9.21
N VAL A 214 19.62 7.43 8.05
CA VAL A 214 18.30 7.74 7.47
C VAL A 214 18.05 6.83 6.29
N VAL A 215 16.88 6.24 6.18
CA VAL A 215 16.46 5.45 5.01
C VAL A 215 15.37 6.17 4.23
N CYS A 216 15.55 6.27 2.92
CA CYS A 216 14.57 6.79 1.96
C CYS A 216 14.48 5.83 0.77
N ILE A 217 13.54 4.88 0.84
CA ILE A 217 13.26 3.95 -0.26
C ILE A 217 11.91 4.34 -0.86
N THR A 218 11.91 4.86 -2.09
CA THR A 218 10.72 5.40 -2.74
C THR A 218 10.88 5.34 -4.26
N GLN A 219 9.82 5.67 -5.00
CA GLN A 219 10.00 6.00 -6.41
C GLN A 219 10.87 7.26 -6.52
N LEU A 220 11.93 7.20 -7.31
CA LEU A 220 12.88 8.29 -7.46
C LEU A 220 12.32 9.38 -8.40
N LEU A 221 11.35 10.14 -7.89
CA LEU A 221 10.64 11.21 -8.59
C LEU A 221 10.98 12.58 -7.96
N ARG A 222 10.84 13.66 -8.72
CA ARG A 222 11.16 15.03 -8.25
C ARG A 222 10.30 15.48 -7.08
N ASP A 223 9.04 15.02 -7.02
CA ASP A 223 8.10 15.33 -5.95
C ASP A 223 8.40 14.61 -4.62
N ARG A 224 9.45 13.76 -4.58
CA ARG A 224 9.87 13.01 -3.37
C ARG A 224 10.87 13.75 -2.50
N LYS A 225 11.24 14.96 -2.86
CA LYS A 225 12.12 15.80 -2.04
C LYS A 225 13.45 15.12 -1.65
N ILE A 226 14.02 14.41 -2.63
CA ILE A 226 15.28 13.65 -2.46
C ILE A 226 16.47 14.60 -2.49
N GLU A 227 16.42 15.64 -3.33
CA GLU A 227 17.48 16.63 -3.43
C GLU A 227 17.69 17.35 -2.09
N GLU A 228 16.60 17.77 -1.46
CA GLU A 228 16.63 18.46 -0.16
C GLU A 228 17.16 17.54 0.96
N LEU A 229 16.84 16.24 0.92
CA LEU A 229 17.39 15.26 1.87
C LEU A 229 18.90 15.06 1.67
N VAL A 230 19.35 14.92 0.42
CA VAL A 230 20.77 14.75 0.08
C VAL A 230 21.54 15.96 0.57
N GLN A 231 21.11 17.16 0.24
CA GLN A 231 21.75 18.41 0.65
C GLN A 231 21.80 18.57 2.19
N ALA A 232 20.71 18.25 2.88
CA ALA A 232 20.68 18.27 4.35
C ALA A 232 21.68 17.27 4.98
N ALA A 233 21.89 16.11 4.33
CA ALA A 233 22.86 15.13 4.78
C ALA A 233 24.31 15.58 4.49
N GLU A 234 24.56 16.28 3.38
CA GLU A 234 25.87 16.87 3.06
C GLU A 234 26.32 17.88 4.13
N GLU A 235 25.38 18.69 4.62
CA GLU A 235 25.59 19.67 5.68
C GLU A 235 25.61 19.05 7.11
N SER A 236 25.47 17.72 7.21
CA SER A 236 25.36 16.99 8.47
C SER A 236 26.40 15.86 8.55
N PRO A 237 27.61 16.08 9.10
CA PRO A 237 28.75 15.17 8.97
C PRO A 237 28.55 13.76 9.56
N ASP A 238 27.64 13.60 10.54
CA ASP A 238 27.39 12.32 11.22
C ASP A 238 26.14 11.60 10.66
N VAL A 239 25.54 12.14 9.58
CA VAL A 239 24.34 11.56 8.97
C VAL A 239 24.71 10.74 7.75
N TYR A 240 24.23 9.52 7.72
CA TYR A 240 24.32 8.59 6.59
C TYR A 240 22.94 8.35 6.01
N VAL A 241 22.85 8.27 4.69
CA VAL A 241 21.57 8.10 3.99
C VAL A 241 21.59 6.84 3.14
N ILE A 242 20.58 5.98 3.33
CA ILE A 242 20.32 4.83 2.46
C ILE A 242 19.21 5.26 1.48
N LEU A 243 19.54 5.41 0.19
CA LEU A 243 18.60 5.68 -0.88
C LEU A 243 18.29 4.40 -1.65
N GLY A 244 17.02 4.17 -1.97
CA GLY A 244 16.61 3.05 -2.78
C GLY A 244 15.39 3.36 -3.62
N GLY A 245 15.29 2.70 -4.78
CA GLY A 245 14.17 2.86 -5.68
C GLY A 245 14.59 2.95 -7.14
N LYS A 246 13.62 3.32 -7.98
CA LYS A 246 13.81 3.52 -9.42
C LYS A 246 12.98 4.72 -9.88
N GLY A 247 13.48 5.46 -10.86
CA GLY A 247 12.77 6.61 -11.43
C GLY A 247 13.68 7.64 -12.10
N VAL A 248 13.09 8.75 -12.49
CA VAL A 248 13.77 9.83 -13.27
C VAL A 248 14.89 10.55 -12.50
N MET A 249 14.96 10.36 -11.17
CA MET A 249 16.03 10.94 -10.33
C MET A 249 17.22 9.99 -10.14
N GLU A 250 17.25 8.83 -10.79
CA GLU A 250 18.31 7.82 -10.59
C GLU A 250 19.70 8.39 -10.91
N ASP A 251 19.85 9.12 -12.03
CA ASP A 251 21.11 9.76 -12.38
C ASP A 251 21.57 10.81 -11.35
N PHE A 252 20.63 11.54 -10.74
CA PHE A 252 20.95 12.46 -9.64
C PHE A 252 21.48 11.69 -8.44
N VAL A 253 20.82 10.60 -8.04
CA VAL A 253 21.23 9.78 -6.90
C VAL A 253 22.62 9.17 -7.12
N VAL A 254 22.90 8.66 -8.32
CA VAL A 254 24.22 8.11 -8.68
C VAL A 254 25.32 9.17 -8.53
N ARG A 255 25.09 10.41 -9.01
CA ARG A 255 26.05 11.51 -8.81
C ARG A 255 26.23 11.88 -7.34
N ALA A 256 25.17 11.90 -6.55
CA ALA A 256 25.23 12.19 -5.12
C ALA A 256 26.10 11.17 -4.37
N VAL A 257 25.94 9.88 -4.69
CA VAL A 257 26.78 8.80 -4.12
C VAL A 257 28.26 8.99 -4.49
N ALA A 258 28.56 9.34 -5.74
CA ALA A 258 29.95 9.57 -6.18
C ALA A 258 30.59 10.77 -5.48
N ALA A 259 29.80 11.79 -5.12
CA ALA A 259 30.27 12.99 -4.45
C ALA A 259 30.35 12.85 -2.91
N ASN A 260 29.55 11.98 -2.30
CA ASN A 260 29.45 11.87 -0.84
C ASN A 260 29.40 10.40 -0.38
N PRO A 261 30.47 9.88 0.24
CA PRO A 261 30.53 8.47 0.69
C PRO A 261 29.54 8.12 1.83
N ARG A 262 28.86 9.12 2.40
CA ARG A 262 27.81 8.90 3.41
C ARG A 262 26.43 8.64 2.80
N ILE A 263 26.33 8.66 1.47
CA ILE A 263 25.10 8.34 0.75
C ILE A 263 25.28 6.97 0.08
N ALA A 264 24.50 6.00 0.46
CA ALA A 264 24.48 4.67 -0.14
C ALA A 264 23.24 4.52 -1.04
N PHE A 265 23.42 4.08 -2.29
CA PHE A 265 22.33 3.74 -3.19
C PHE A 265 22.22 2.24 -3.35
N VAL A 266 21.08 1.69 -2.99
CA VAL A 266 20.81 0.23 -3.00
C VAL A 266 20.00 -0.23 -4.22
N GLY A 267 19.78 0.68 -5.19
CA GLY A 267 19.03 0.38 -6.40
C GLY A 267 17.54 0.07 -6.13
N PHE A 268 16.93 -0.70 -7.01
CA PHE A 268 15.56 -1.18 -6.82
C PHE A 268 15.51 -2.23 -5.72
N VAL A 269 14.60 -2.06 -4.76
CA VAL A 269 14.53 -2.84 -3.53
C VAL A 269 13.23 -3.65 -3.48
N SER A 270 13.34 -4.96 -3.30
CA SER A 270 12.20 -5.87 -3.09
C SER A 270 11.60 -5.73 -1.68
N GLY A 271 10.37 -6.21 -1.50
CA GLY A 271 9.65 -6.06 -0.23
C GLY A 271 10.42 -6.54 1.00
N LYS A 272 11.13 -7.70 0.92
CA LYS A 272 11.95 -8.22 2.03
C LYS A 272 13.15 -7.32 2.36
N GLN A 273 13.83 -6.82 1.33
CA GLN A 273 14.98 -5.92 1.49
C GLN A 273 14.57 -4.55 2.04
N ILE A 274 13.34 -4.08 1.74
CA ILE A 274 12.79 -2.86 2.36
C ILE A 274 12.82 -2.98 3.88
N ALA A 275 12.40 -4.13 4.42
CA ALA A 275 12.42 -4.38 5.86
C ALA A 275 13.86 -4.38 6.42
N ASP A 276 14.82 -4.99 5.72
CA ASP A 276 16.21 -5.03 6.15
C ASP A 276 16.81 -3.63 6.28
N TYR A 277 16.66 -2.80 5.25
CA TYR A 277 17.16 -1.41 5.27
C TYR A 277 16.39 -0.52 6.28
N THR A 278 15.07 -0.69 6.38
CA THR A 278 14.26 0.08 7.33
C THR A 278 14.64 -0.24 8.77
N CYS A 279 14.86 -1.52 9.09
CA CYS A 279 15.29 -1.93 10.44
C CYS A 279 16.73 -1.54 10.75
N ALA A 280 17.62 -1.48 9.74
CA ALA A 280 19.00 -1.07 9.93
C ALA A 280 19.16 0.45 10.11
N ALA A 281 18.19 1.25 9.66
CA ALA A 281 18.19 2.70 9.83
C ALA A 281 17.72 3.12 11.23
N ASP A 282 18.04 4.35 11.61
CA ASP A 282 17.55 5.02 12.83
C ASP A 282 16.28 5.81 12.57
N VAL A 283 16.12 6.33 11.34
CA VAL A 283 15.05 7.25 10.93
C VAL A 283 14.56 6.85 9.55
N VAL A 284 13.25 6.88 9.34
CA VAL A 284 12.64 6.78 8.01
C VAL A 284 12.34 8.18 7.50
N TYR A 285 12.71 8.48 6.26
CA TYR A 285 12.34 9.71 5.58
C TYR A 285 11.33 9.43 4.47
N TYR A 286 10.28 10.21 4.43
CA TYR A 286 9.32 10.20 3.33
C TYR A 286 8.93 11.61 2.91
N GLY A 287 9.54 12.07 1.83
CA GLY A 287 9.21 13.30 1.14
C GLY A 287 8.10 13.11 0.12
N PHE A 288 7.18 14.05 0.05
CA PHE A 288 6.15 14.11 -0.98
C PHE A 288 5.61 15.54 -1.08
N ASP A 289 5.55 16.08 -2.30
CA ASP A 289 5.12 17.46 -2.53
C ASP A 289 3.64 17.62 -2.09
N PRO A 290 3.34 18.51 -1.14
CA PRO A 290 1.95 18.75 -0.71
C PRO A 290 1.05 19.31 -1.81
N GLY A 291 1.63 19.91 -2.87
CA GLY A 291 0.90 20.38 -4.05
C GLY A 291 0.41 19.26 -4.96
N ASN A 292 0.89 18.02 -4.78
CA ASN A 292 0.37 16.88 -5.53
C ASN A 292 -1.01 16.50 -4.98
N PRO A 293 -2.07 16.41 -5.83
CA PRO A 293 -3.42 16.05 -5.40
C PRO A 293 -3.50 14.75 -4.59
N ASN A 294 -2.65 13.76 -4.89
CA ASN A 294 -2.53 12.52 -4.14
C ASN A 294 -2.05 12.69 -2.69
N ALA A 295 -1.42 13.83 -2.36
CA ALA A 295 -0.97 14.09 -1.00
C ALA A 295 -2.14 14.17 0.00
N ARG A 296 -3.30 14.64 -0.42
CA ARG A 296 -4.46 14.95 0.45
C ARG A 296 -4.93 13.77 1.30
N PHE A 297 -4.99 12.58 0.73
CA PHE A 297 -5.45 11.36 1.40
C PHE A 297 -4.34 10.34 1.59
N SER A 298 -3.09 10.72 1.32
CA SER A 298 -1.95 9.79 1.28
C SER A 298 -1.75 9.08 2.63
N ALA A 299 -1.79 7.76 2.56
CA ALA A 299 -1.44 6.82 3.64
C ALA A 299 -0.35 5.87 3.12
N PRO A 300 0.89 6.38 2.91
CA PRO A 300 1.92 5.66 2.16
C PRO A 300 2.47 4.46 2.94
N ASN A 301 2.98 3.48 2.22
CA ASN A 301 3.65 2.30 2.78
C ASN A 301 4.74 2.67 3.81
N LYS A 302 5.46 3.78 3.58
CA LYS A 302 6.56 4.23 4.46
C LYS A 302 6.12 4.53 5.89
N LEU A 303 4.89 5.04 6.08
CA LEU A 303 4.32 5.20 7.41
C LEU A 303 4.30 3.85 8.15
N TYR A 304 3.72 2.85 7.52
CA TYR A 304 3.50 1.55 8.15
C TYR A 304 4.79 0.72 8.26
N GLU A 305 5.73 0.92 7.37
CA GLU A 305 7.07 0.35 7.45
C GLU A 305 7.84 0.93 8.66
N ALA A 306 7.77 2.25 8.87
CA ALA A 306 8.36 2.92 10.01
C ALA A 306 7.74 2.45 11.34
N LEU A 307 6.41 2.32 11.40
CA LEU A 307 5.70 1.83 12.58
C LEU A 307 6.04 0.38 12.90
N ALA A 308 6.11 -0.49 11.88
CA ALA A 308 6.44 -1.90 12.07
C ALA A 308 7.89 -2.11 12.51
N ALA A 309 8.83 -1.32 11.98
CA ALA A 309 10.23 -1.34 12.38
C ALA A 309 10.50 -0.59 13.69
N GLY A 310 9.52 0.13 14.24
CA GLY A 310 9.70 0.97 15.40
C GLY A 310 10.71 2.10 15.16
N ARG A 311 10.62 2.80 14.01
CA ARG A 311 11.52 3.89 13.65
C ARG A 311 10.76 5.21 13.57
N PRO A 312 11.33 6.32 14.08
CA PRO A 312 10.74 7.63 13.89
C PRO A 312 10.72 8.03 12.42
N LEU A 313 9.69 8.79 12.03
CA LEU A 313 9.48 9.21 10.65
C LEU A 313 9.66 10.73 10.50
N ILE A 314 10.42 11.16 9.51
CA ILE A 314 10.41 12.54 9.01
C ILE A 314 9.52 12.60 7.79
N THR A 315 8.51 13.45 7.80
CA THR A 315 7.58 13.65 6.69
C THR A 315 7.06 15.09 6.65
N GLY A 316 6.33 15.46 5.60
CA GLY A 316 5.73 16.78 5.51
C GLY A 316 4.31 16.87 6.03
N ALA A 317 3.77 18.08 6.05
CA ALA A 317 2.44 18.40 6.57
C ALA A 317 1.34 18.07 5.55
N PHE A 318 1.19 16.80 5.17
CA PHE A 318 0.17 16.35 4.21
C PHE A 318 -0.46 15.01 4.62
N GLY A 319 -1.63 14.72 4.07
CA GLY A 319 -2.29 13.43 4.14
C GLY A 319 -2.57 12.90 5.54
N GLU A 320 -2.84 11.61 5.62
CA GLU A 320 -3.02 10.88 6.87
C GLU A 320 -1.70 10.68 7.61
N ILE A 321 -0.59 10.56 6.87
CA ILE A 321 0.74 10.35 7.44
C ILE A 321 1.11 11.44 8.45
N ALA A 322 0.86 12.72 8.12
CA ALA A 322 1.16 13.83 9.02
C ALA A 322 0.30 13.78 10.30
N ASP A 323 -0.98 13.44 10.16
CA ASP A 323 -1.91 13.38 11.29
C ASP A 323 -1.52 12.24 12.25
N VAL A 324 -1.16 11.08 11.70
CA VAL A 324 -0.70 9.92 12.49
C VAL A 324 0.60 10.25 13.22
N VAL A 325 1.59 10.82 12.50
CA VAL A 325 2.90 11.15 13.10
C VAL A 325 2.77 12.17 14.22
N ARG A 326 1.95 13.23 14.04
CA ARG A 326 1.69 14.23 15.09
C ARG A 326 0.96 13.63 16.29
N LYS A 327 -0.16 12.94 16.04
CA LYS A 327 -0.99 12.38 17.11
C LYS A 327 -0.26 11.34 17.96
N ALA A 328 0.55 10.51 17.33
CA ALA A 328 1.31 9.48 18.02
C ALA A 328 2.65 9.98 18.57
N ALA A 329 3.08 11.20 18.21
CA ALA A 329 4.42 11.72 18.50
C ALA A 329 5.53 10.73 18.10
N CYS A 330 5.39 10.10 16.92
CA CYS A 330 6.29 9.06 16.45
C CYS A 330 7.25 9.54 15.34
N GLY A 331 7.49 10.85 15.26
CA GLY A 331 8.38 11.46 14.27
C GLY A 331 8.24 12.98 14.21
N ILE A 332 8.74 13.54 13.12
CA ILE A 332 8.75 15.00 12.87
C ILE A 332 7.98 15.29 11.59
N VAL A 333 7.03 16.22 11.68
CA VAL A 333 6.27 16.72 10.54
C VAL A 333 6.79 18.10 10.17
N LEU A 334 7.40 18.21 8.99
CA LEU A 334 7.97 19.43 8.44
C LEU A 334 6.86 20.34 7.92
N PRO A 335 6.80 21.62 8.31
CA PRO A 335 5.87 22.61 7.75
C PRO A 335 6.11 22.87 6.25
N LYS A 336 7.37 22.96 5.87
CA LYS A 336 7.85 23.09 4.48
C LYS A 336 8.90 22.02 4.24
N TYR A 337 9.14 21.64 3.00
CA TYR A 337 10.22 20.71 2.65
C TYR A 337 11.46 21.49 2.22
N SER A 338 12.06 22.26 3.11
CA SER A 338 13.36 22.90 2.84
C SER A 338 14.49 22.04 3.39
N THR A 339 15.66 22.15 2.78
CA THR A 339 16.91 21.55 3.27
C THR A 339 17.15 21.90 4.75
N GLU A 340 16.93 23.17 5.13
CA GLU A 340 17.11 23.64 6.50
C GLU A 340 16.18 22.95 7.50
N GLU A 341 14.89 22.77 7.18
CA GLU A 341 13.97 22.08 8.08
C GLU A 341 14.32 20.59 8.24
N ILE A 342 14.77 19.95 7.14
CA ILE A 342 15.24 18.56 7.21
C ILE A 342 16.49 18.50 8.10
N ARG A 343 17.45 19.42 7.93
CA ARG A 343 18.67 19.51 8.75
C ARG A 343 18.35 19.69 10.23
N GLN A 344 17.39 20.56 10.56
CA GLN A 344 16.92 20.76 11.94
C GLN A 344 16.25 19.50 12.51
N ALA A 345 15.46 18.81 11.71
CA ALA A 345 14.85 17.53 12.11
C ALA A 345 15.91 16.45 12.38
N LEU A 346 16.93 16.36 11.52
CA LEU A 346 18.06 15.45 11.70
C LEU A 346 18.85 15.81 12.96
N ALA A 347 19.14 17.09 13.20
CA ALA A 347 19.83 17.58 14.39
C ALA A 347 19.06 17.20 15.68
N ARG A 348 17.74 17.35 15.68
CA ARG A 348 16.89 16.94 16.81
C ARG A 348 16.91 15.44 17.05
N LEU A 349 16.95 14.62 15.99
CA LEU A 349 16.97 13.15 16.07
C LEU A 349 18.37 12.59 16.37
N ARG A 350 19.43 13.42 16.40
CA ARG A 350 20.74 13.03 16.94
C ARG A 350 20.67 12.74 18.44
N ASP A 351 19.80 13.43 19.17
CA ASP A 351 19.60 13.13 20.58
C ASP A 351 18.99 11.73 20.76
N PRO A 352 19.71 10.77 21.38
CA PRO A 352 19.25 9.39 21.52
C PRO A 352 17.96 9.27 22.33
N LYS A 353 17.72 10.17 23.28
CA LYS A 353 16.52 10.17 24.12
C LYS A 353 15.30 10.53 23.28
N THR A 354 15.34 11.66 22.59
CA THR A 354 14.27 12.11 21.69
C THR A 354 13.96 11.08 20.61
N ARG A 355 15.01 10.53 19.98
CA ARG A 355 14.86 9.47 18.98
C ARG A 355 14.25 8.20 19.56
N GLY A 356 14.68 7.78 20.75
CA GLY A 356 14.18 6.60 21.44
C GLY A 356 12.72 6.73 21.87
N GLU A 357 12.30 7.90 22.33
CA GLU A 357 10.89 8.18 22.67
C GLU A 357 9.99 8.07 21.42
N MET A 358 10.39 8.71 20.31
CA MET A 358 9.64 8.64 19.05
C MET A 358 9.61 7.21 18.47
N ALA A 359 10.71 6.47 18.55
CA ALA A 359 10.80 5.07 18.12
C ALA A 359 9.86 4.17 18.96
N SER A 360 9.83 4.37 20.27
CA SER A 360 8.94 3.64 21.17
C SER A 360 7.46 3.93 20.88
N ASN A 361 7.14 5.18 20.57
CA ASN A 361 5.80 5.58 20.15
C ASN A 361 5.39 4.95 18.82
N ALA A 362 6.29 4.92 17.83
CA ALA A 362 6.07 4.25 16.54
C ALA A 362 5.78 2.75 16.75
N ALA A 363 6.64 2.05 17.48
CA ALA A 363 6.49 0.63 17.78
C ALA A 363 5.21 0.33 18.57
N ARG A 364 4.83 1.18 19.51
CA ARG A 364 3.59 1.04 20.28
C ARG A 364 2.36 1.13 19.37
N LEU A 365 2.30 2.16 18.52
CA LEU A 365 1.19 2.35 17.59
C LEU A 365 1.11 1.19 16.59
N GLY A 366 2.25 0.77 16.01
CA GLY A 366 2.33 -0.38 15.12
C GLY A 366 1.75 -1.63 15.78
N ARG A 367 2.22 -1.99 16.97
CA ARG A 367 1.73 -3.17 17.70
C ARG A 367 0.26 -3.08 18.11
N ALA A 368 -0.20 -1.92 18.52
CA ALA A 368 -1.55 -1.76 19.07
C ALA A 368 -2.65 -1.84 17.98
N SER A 369 -2.43 -1.21 16.82
CA SER A 369 -3.53 -0.98 15.87
C SER A 369 -3.16 -0.93 14.39
N MET A 370 -1.94 -0.55 14.02
CA MET A 370 -1.57 -0.33 12.62
C MET A 370 -0.62 -1.43 12.12
N ASN A 371 -1.07 -2.69 12.21
CA ASN A 371 -0.36 -3.87 11.74
C ASN A 371 -1.28 -4.78 10.92
N TRP A 372 -0.69 -5.64 10.11
CA TRP A 372 -1.46 -6.51 9.22
C TRP A 372 -2.33 -7.53 9.96
N GLU A 373 -1.89 -7.98 11.13
CA GLU A 373 -2.66 -8.88 11.98
C GLU A 373 -4.00 -8.27 12.39
N LYS A 374 -4.05 -6.95 12.58
CA LYS A 374 -5.31 -6.21 12.78
C LYS A 374 -6.11 -6.07 11.49
N GLY A 375 -5.46 -5.89 10.34
CA GLY A 375 -6.10 -5.90 9.03
C GLY A 375 -6.82 -7.21 8.75
N GLU A 376 -6.16 -8.33 9.02
CA GLU A 376 -6.76 -9.67 8.90
C GLU A 376 -8.00 -9.82 9.80
N GLN A 377 -7.95 -9.32 11.03
CA GLN A 377 -9.10 -9.34 11.94
C GLN A 377 -10.29 -8.54 11.39
N VAL A 378 -10.03 -7.36 10.80
CA VAL A 378 -11.07 -6.54 10.15
C VAL A 378 -11.65 -7.29 8.96
N LEU A 379 -10.83 -7.80 8.05
CA LEU A 379 -11.28 -8.58 6.89
C LEU A 379 -12.10 -9.81 7.34
N TYR A 380 -11.61 -10.55 8.34
CA TYR A 380 -12.32 -11.69 8.89
C TYR A 380 -13.74 -11.33 9.36
N ARG A 381 -13.85 -10.26 10.15
CA ARG A 381 -15.15 -9.80 10.66
C ARG A 381 -16.11 -9.42 9.53
N GLU A 382 -15.64 -8.63 8.58
CA GLU A 382 -16.47 -8.11 7.48
C GLU A 382 -16.90 -9.23 6.52
N TYR A 383 -15.98 -10.11 6.16
CA TYR A 383 -16.30 -11.23 5.26
C TYR A 383 -17.15 -12.29 5.93
N SER A 384 -17.04 -12.49 7.24
CA SER A 384 -17.96 -13.37 8.00
C SER A 384 -19.40 -12.85 7.95
N ALA A 385 -19.59 -11.54 8.00
CA ALA A 385 -20.91 -10.92 7.88
C ALA A 385 -21.47 -11.03 6.45
N LEU A 386 -20.61 -10.85 5.42
CA LEU A 386 -21.02 -10.94 4.02
C LEU A 386 -21.28 -12.38 3.54
N LEU A 387 -20.66 -13.37 4.16
CA LEU A 387 -20.68 -14.78 3.76
C LEU A 387 -21.17 -15.68 4.92
N PRO A 388 -22.42 -15.55 5.36
CA PRO A 388 -22.94 -16.36 6.45
C PRO A 388 -22.84 -17.86 6.12
N GLY A 389 -22.42 -18.67 7.11
CA GLY A 389 -22.22 -20.11 6.95
C GLY A 389 -20.90 -20.52 6.27
N ALA A 390 -19.98 -19.59 6.04
CA ALA A 390 -18.61 -19.95 5.73
C ALA A 390 -17.96 -20.62 6.96
N ILE A 391 -17.40 -21.83 6.78
CA ILE A 391 -16.59 -22.46 7.82
C ILE A 391 -15.24 -21.76 7.80
N MET A 392 -15.03 -20.85 8.72
CA MET A 392 -13.76 -20.19 8.91
C MET A 392 -12.83 -21.13 9.70
N THR A 393 -11.90 -21.76 9.02
CA THR A 393 -11.08 -22.86 9.57
C THR A 393 -9.96 -22.38 10.50
N HIS A 394 -9.60 -21.10 10.51
CA HIS A 394 -8.57 -20.55 11.41
C HIS A 394 -8.89 -19.12 11.81
N GLY A 395 -8.92 -18.87 13.11
CA GLY A 395 -8.85 -17.51 13.66
C GLY A 395 -7.45 -16.92 13.48
N PRO A 396 -7.30 -15.58 13.49
CA PRO A 396 -6.00 -14.93 13.38
C PRO A 396 -5.10 -15.36 14.54
N GLY A 397 -4.03 -16.10 14.26
CA GLY A 397 -3.02 -16.48 15.26
C GLY A 397 -2.50 -17.92 15.22
N THR A 398 -3.08 -18.83 14.46
CA THR A 398 -2.57 -20.21 14.34
C THR A 398 -1.84 -20.41 13.01
N GLN A 399 -0.60 -19.98 12.93
CA GLN A 399 0.34 -20.54 11.96
C GLN A 399 0.75 -21.94 12.47
N THR A 400 0.20 -22.99 11.89
CA THR A 400 0.85 -24.29 11.89
C THR A 400 2.06 -24.15 10.98
N VAL A 401 3.25 -24.12 11.57
CA VAL A 401 4.52 -24.32 10.86
C VAL A 401 4.45 -25.73 10.29
N VAL A 402 4.13 -25.84 9.00
CA VAL A 402 4.37 -27.08 8.26
C VAL A 402 5.85 -27.04 7.90
N GLY A 403 6.65 -27.77 8.70
CA GLY A 403 8.05 -28.04 8.40
C GLY A 403 8.15 -28.99 7.20
N ALA A 404 9.07 -28.69 6.35
CA ALA A 404 10.07 -29.51 5.65
C ALA A 404 10.57 -28.74 4.44
#